data_90a9992bc718ec447235522811a4b5c4
#
_entry.id   90a9992bc718ec447235522811a4b5c4
#
_cell.length_a   1.000
_cell.length_b   1.000
_cell.length_c   1.000
_cell.angle_alpha   90.00
_cell.angle_beta   90.00
_cell.angle_gamma   90.00
#
_symmetry.space_group_name_H-M   'P 1'
#
loop_
_entity.id
_entity.type
_entity.pdbx_description
1 polymer ?
#
loop_
_entity_poly.entity_id
_entity_poly.type
_entity_poly.pdbx_seq_one_letter_code
_entity_poly.pdbx_strand_id
1 'polypeptide(L)'
;SCGSDNEETEVAVIDVSPAQLSATHEGLVTSATINSGLEWTAFSDDACKDWISCKITDNGSQGTVEVTVKANTTYQSREGKVVVKAGAARTSIPVTQAARPEPSADPDITVPEGYRLVWNEEFNKGTQPDLDQWYYETGGNGWGNNELQHYVAGNQGNEQLAAIKDGILSIIAKKIGETVYSIRMNTKESWKYGYFEARLKLPK
;
A
#
# COMPACT_ATOMS: atom_id res chain seq x y z
N SER A 1 7.54 -4.15 69.01
CA SER A 1 6.51 -3.73 68.07
C SER A 1 7.16 -3.63 66.68
N CYS A 2 7.00 -4.68 65.87
CA CYS A 2 7.38 -4.66 64.47
C CYS A 2 6.22 -4.09 63.68
N GLY A 3 6.37 -2.89 63.15
CA GLY A 3 5.48 -2.33 62.13
C GLY A 3 5.81 -3.02 60.82
N SER A 4 4.91 -3.82 60.30
CA SER A 4 4.94 -4.26 58.91
C SER A 4 4.36 -3.13 58.06
N ASP A 5 5.23 -2.35 57.46
CA ASP A 5 4.85 -1.47 56.37
C ASP A 5 4.44 -2.36 55.18
N ASN A 6 3.15 -2.56 55.04
CA ASN A 6 2.55 -3.02 53.79
C ASN A 6 2.63 -1.84 52.82
N GLU A 7 3.70 -1.76 52.05
CA GLU A 7 3.67 -0.97 50.81
C GLU A 7 2.63 -1.65 49.89
N GLU A 8 1.40 -1.14 49.90
CA GLU A 8 0.46 -1.38 48.83
C GLU A 8 1.12 -0.85 47.54
N THR A 9 1.64 -1.75 46.73
CA THR A 9 2.12 -1.43 45.39
C THR A 9 0.93 -0.94 44.62
N GLU A 10 0.82 0.38 44.45
CA GLU A 10 -0.21 1.03 43.63
C GLU A 10 -0.11 0.46 42.22
N VAL A 11 -1.10 -0.31 41.77
CA VAL A 11 -1.12 -0.86 40.42
C VAL A 11 -1.51 0.28 39.48
N ALA A 12 -0.58 0.69 38.61
CA ALA A 12 -0.84 1.71 37.63
C ALA A 12 -2.05 1.34 36.76
N VAL A 13 -2.95 2.30 36.55
CA VAL A 13 -4.02 2.20 35.56
C VAL A 13 -3.53 2.81 34.27
N ILE A 14 -3.60 2.08 33.17
CA ILE A 14 -3.17 2.58 31.84
C ILE A 14 -4.43 2.87 31.02
N ASP A 15 -4.68 4.16 30.76
CA ASP A 15 -5.71 4.61 29.84
C ASP A 15 -5.09 4.86 28.45
N VAL A 16 -5.76 4.39 27.41
CA VAL A 16 -5.32 4.54 26.02
C VAL A 16 -6.43 5.16 25.18
N SER A 17 -6.08 6.11 24.34
CA SER A 17 -7.02 6.76 23.43
C SER A 17 -6.40 7.01 22.05
N PRO A 18 -6.99 6.48 20.97
CA PRO A 18 -8.20 5.64 20.94
C PRO A 18 -7.99 4.25 21.53
N ALA A 19 -9.04 3.63 22.01
CA ALA A 19 -9.01 2.28 22.61
C ALA A 19 -8.73 1.16 21.60
N GLN A 20 -8.91 1.43 20.31
CA GLN A 20 -8.62 0.54 19.17
C GLN A 20 -8.31 1.35 17.93
N LEU A 21 -7.62 0.73 16.98
CA LEU A 21 -7.28 1.31 15.69
C LEU A 21 -7.85 0.45 14.56
N SER A 22 -8.36 1.12 13.53
CA SER A 22 -8.83 0.47 12.31
C SER A 22 -8.15 1.10 11.11
N ALA A 23 -7.50 0.29 10.29
CA ALA A 23 -6.81 0.72 9.10
C ALA A 23 -7.46 0.17 7.83
N THR A 24 -7.43 0.94 6.74
CA THR A 24 -7.71 0.41 5.40
C THR A 24 -6.58 -0.48 4.94
N HIS A 25 -6.75 -1.15 3.82
CA HIS A 25 -5.67 -1.96 3.21
C HIS A 25 -4.45 -1.11 2.82
N GLU A 26 -4.60 0.18 2.59
CA GLU A 26 -3.49 1.10 2.23
C GLU A 26 -2.55 1.38 3.40
N GLY A 27 -2.99 1.07 4.62
CA GLY A 27 -2.24 1.34 5.85
C GLY A 27 -2.79 2.52 6.64
N LEU A 28 -2.05 2.89 7.69
CA LEU A 28 -2.41 3.97 8.58
C LEU A 28 -1.16 4.50 9.28
N VAL A 29 -1.08 5.81 9.42
CA VAL A 29 -0.18 6.47 10.39
C VAL A 29 -1.05 7.32 11.29
N THR A 30 -1.01 7.05 12.59
CA THR A 30 -1.84 7.75 13.58
C THR A 30 -1.13 7.80 14.93
N SER A 31 -1.68 8.59 15.85
CA SER A 31 -1.15 8.67 17.20
C SER A 31 -2.18 8.19 18.22
N ALA A 32 -1.72 7.56 19.28
CA ALA A 32 -2.51 7.24 20.46
C ALA A 32 -1.92 7.94 21.69
N THR A 33 -2.80 8.46 22.52
CA THR A 33 -2.45 9.06 23.82
C THR A 33 -2.48 7.97 24.89
N ILE A 34 -1.44 7.96 25.71
CA ILE A 34 -1.29 7.04 26.85
C ILE A 34 -1.26 7.86 28.12
N ASN A 35 -2.08 7.50 29.09
CA ASN A 35 -2.08 8.08 30.43
C ASN A 35 -1.96 6.94 31.45
N SER A 36 -0.86 6.91 32.19
CA SER A 36 -0.58 5.80 33.12
C SER A 36 -0.19 6.27 34.53
N GLY A 37 -0.01 7.59 34.73
CA GLY A 37 0.57 8.13 35.96
C GLY A 37 2.04 7.76 36.20
N LEU A 38 2.61 6.89 35.36
CA LEU A 38 3.99 6.41 35.41
C LEU A 38 4.63 6.52 34.02
N GLU A 39 5.94 6.45 33.98
CA GLU A 39 6.67 6.25 32.72
C GLU A 39 6.27 4.90 32.09
N TRP A 40 6.09 4.88 30.78
CA TRP A 40 5.57 3.74 30.04
C TRP A 40 6.35 3.45 28.76
N THR A 41 6.16 2.24 28.25
CA THR A 41 6.68 1.80 26.95
C THR A 41 5.56 1.25 26.08
N ALA A 42 5.73 1.36 24.75
CA ALA A 42 4.81 0.77 23.78
C ALA A 42 5.58 0.05 22.67
N PHE A 43 5.07 -1.08 22.23
CA PHE A 43 5.66 -1.88 21.16
C PHE A 43 4.61 -2.74 20.47
N SER A 44 4.86 -3.15 19.24
CA SER A 44 4.03 -4.11 18.52
C SER A 44 4.19 -5.51 19.13
N ASP A 45 3.10 -6.25 19.22
CA ASP A 45 3.18 -7.67 19.54
C ASP A 45 4.00 -8.43 18.50
N ASP A 46 4.74 -9.47 18.92
CA ASP A 46 5.62 -10.25 18.05
C ASP A 46 4.91 -10.83 16.82
N ALA A 47 3.63 -11.17 16.94
CA ALA A 47 2.82 -11.70 15.84
C ALA A 47 2.52 -10.68 14.74
N CYS A 48 2.70 -9.37 15.01
CA CYS A 48 2.36 -8.31 14.06
C CYS A 48 3.48 -7.29 13.82
N LYS A 49 4.66 -7.48 14.38
CA LYS A 49 5.80 -6.55 14.26
C LYS A 49 6.27 -6.30 12.83
N ASP A 50 5.98 -7.19 11.90
CA ASP A 50 6.36 -7.04 10.50
C ASP A 50 5.51 -5.98 9.76
N TRP A 51 4.33 -5.66 10.31
CA TRP A 51 3.40 -4.73 9.68
C TRP A 51 2.85 -3.63 10.61
N ILE A 52 3.05 -3.72 11.92
CA ILE A 52 2.80 -2.63 12.88
C ILE A 52 4.14 -2.20 13.47
N SER A 53 4.38 -0.90 13.53
CA SER A 53 5.51 -0.32 14.24
C SER A 53 5.05 0.83 15.13
N CYS A 54 5.78 1.06 16.22
CA CYS A 54 5.49 2.08 17.21
C CYS A 54 6.70 3.00 17.38
N LYS A 55 6.44 4.30 17.51
CA LYS A 55 7.44 5.30 17.87
C LYS A 55 6.89 6.15 19.01
N ILE A 56 7.50 6.07 20.17
CA ILE A 56 7.14 6.90 21.30
C ILE A 56 7.66 8.32 21.01
N THR A 57 6.77 9.31 21.09
CA THR A 57 7.10 10.71 20.86
C THR A 57 7.18 11.49 22.17
N ASP A 58 6.47 11.02 23.20
CA ASP A 58 6.54 11.50 24.56
C ASP A 58 6.10 10.35 25.49
N ASN A 59 6.87 10.05 26.53
CA ASN A 59 6.62 8.93 27.46
C ASN A 59 6.58 9.33 28.94
N GLY A 60 6.25 10.58 29.23
CA GLY A 60 5.89 10.99 30.60
C GLY A 60 4.64 10.26 31.10
N SER A 61 4.15 10.62 32.31
CA SER A 61 2.92 10.02 32.87
C SER A 61 1.71 10.12 31.96
N GLN A 62 1.69 11.13 31.09
CA GLN A 62 0.81 11.28 29.95
C GLN A 62 1.67 11.54 28.72
N GLY A 63 1.51 10.75 27.67
CA GLY A 63 2.34 10.88 26.47
C GLY A 63 1.69 10.31 25.21
N THR A 64 2.47 10.25 24.14
CA THR A 64 1.96 9.91 22.82
C THR A 64 2.86 8.88 22.13
N VAL A 65 2.22 7.88 21.52
CA VAL A 65 2.85 6.91 20.62
C VAL A 65 2.31 7.06 19.21
N GLU A 66 3.20 7.22 18.24
CA GLU A 66 2.87 7.12 16.83
C GLU A 66 2.82 5.65 16.44
N VAL A 67 1.75 5.22 15.81
CA VAL A 67 1.53 3.86 15.32
C VAL A 67 1.47 3.90 13.80
N THR A 68 2.34 3.15 13.16
CA THR A 68 2.36 2.96 11.71
C THR A 68 1.91 1.55 11.38
N VAL A 69 0.88 1.44 10.55
CA VAL A 69 0.36 0.17 9.99
C VAL A 69 0.70 0.16 8.51
N LYS A 70 1.53 -0.79 8.08
CA LYS A 70 1.93 -0.95 6.67
C LYS A 70 0.74 -1.42 5.83
N ALA A 71 0.77 -1.15 4.52
CA ALA A 71 -0.23 -1.63 3.59
C ALA A 71 -0.42 -3.16 3.67
N ASN A 72 -1.68 -3.58 3.57
CA ASN A 72 -2.07 -4.98 3.46
C ASN A 72 -2.29 -5.30 1.98
N THR A 73 -1.33 -5.98 1.37
CA THR A 73 -1.39 -6.39 -0.04
C THR A 73 -2.12 -7.72 -0.23
N THR A 74 -2.60 -8.34 0.85
CA THR A 74 -3.32 -9.62 0.81
C THR A 74 -4.83 -9.40 0.73
N TYR A 75 -5.54 -10.42 0.27
CA TYR A 75 -7.01 -10.44 0.20
C TYR A 75 -7.67 -10.96 1.49
N GLN A 76 -6.93 -10.90 2.60
CA GLN A 76 -7.44 -11.27 3.92
C GLN A 76 -7.22 -10.11 4.87
N SER A 77 -8.23 -9.79 5.67
CA SER A 77 -8.08 -8.88 6.79
C SER A 77 -7.10 -9.45 7.81
N ARG A 78 -6.48 -8.61 8.58
CA ARG A 78 -5.56 -9.02 9.64
C ARG A 78 -5.75 -8.21 10.90
N GLU A 79 -5.37 -8.82 12.01
CA GLU A 79 -5.48 -8.23 13.34
C GLU A 79 -4.13 -8.27 14.04
N GLY A 80 -3.88 -7.29 14.86
CA GLY A 80 -2.69 -7.17 15.66
C GLY A 80 -2.95 -6.28 16.86
N LYS A 81 -1.93 -5.93 17.59
CA LYS A 81 -2.04 -5.04 18.75
C LYS A 81 -0.74 -4.31 19.04
N VAL A 82 -0.87 -3.14 19.59
CA VAL A 82 0.18 -2.42 20.27
C VAL A 82 0.06 -2.73 21.77
N VAL A 83 1.13 -3.16 22.38
CA VAL A 83 1.21 -3.43 23.80
C VAL A 83 1.78 -2.22 24.52
N VAL A 84 1.14 -1.80 25.61
CA VAL A 84 1.59 -0.71 26.47
C VAL A 84 1.89 -1.26 27.86
N LYS A 85 3.04 -0.90 28.43
CA LYS A 85 3.47 -1.30 29.78
C LYS A 85 3.83 -0.08 30.59
N ALA A 86 3.38 -0.03 31.85
CA ALA A 86 3.76 0.97 32.84
C ALA A 86 3.97 0.28 34.19
N GLY A 87 5.23 0.19 34.66
CA GLY A 87 5.54 -0.63 35.81
C GLY A 87 5.12 -2.10 35.64
N ALA A 88 4.31 -2.61 36.55
CA ALA A 88 3.73 -3.95 36.48
C ALA A 88 2.44 -4.04 35.64
N ALA A 89 1.81 -2.90 35.34
CA ALA A 89 0.59 -2.83 34.54
C ALA A 89 0.85 -3.04 33.07
N ARG A 90 -0.13 -3.64 32.38
CA ARG A 90 -0.08 -3.89 30.95
C ARG A 90 -1.47 -3.76 30.33
N THR A 91 -1.54 -3.11 29.19
CA THR A 91 -2.74 -3.05 28.36
C THR A 91 -2.37 -3.20 26.89
N SER A 92 -3.34 -3.21 26.00
CA SER A 92 -3.09 -3.23 24.55
C SER A 92 -4.12 -2.40 23.80
N ILE A 93 -3.69 -1.88 22.65
CA ILE A 93 -4.54 -1.22 21.64
C ILE A 93 -4.71 -2.20 20.50
N PRO A 94 -5.88 -2.84 20.33
CA PRO A 94 -6.17 -3.70 19.19
C PRO A 94 -6.08 -2.90 17.90
N VAL A 95 -5.54 -3.53 16.85
CA VAL A 95 -5.41 -2.97 15.50
C VAL A 95 -6.05 -3.95 14.54
N THR A 96 -7.06 -3.49 13.80
CA THR A 96 -7.66 -4.25 12.69
C THR A 96 -7.26 -3.59 11.38
N GLN A 97 -6.98 -4.40 10.36
CA GLN A 97 -6.72 -3.89 9.03
C GLN A 97 -7.53 -4.64 7.99
N ALA A 98 -8.21 -3.89 7.13
CA ALA A 98 -8.99 -4.44 6.04
C ALA A 98 -8.12 -5.22 5.04
N ALA A 99 -8.73 -6.20 4.39
CA ALA A 99 -8.17 -6.86 3.23
C ALA A 99 -8.06 -5.87 2.06
N ARG A 100 -7.12 -6.12 1.16
CA ARG A 100 -7.12 -5.51 -0.16
C ARG A 100 -8.43 -5.87 -0.88
N PRO A 101 -9.12 -4.92 -1.53
CA PRO A 101 -10.29 -5.23 -2.34
C PRO A 101 -9.92 -6.19 -3.47
N GLU A 102 -10.79 -7.16 -3.75
CA GLU A 102 -10.69 -7.97 -4.96
C GLU A 102 -10.81 -7.05 -6.18
N PRO A 103 -10.03 -7.31 -7.25
CA PRO A 103 -10.23 -6.61 -8.51
C PRO A 103 -11.67 -6.83 -8.99
N SER A 104 -12.31 -5.77 -9.47
CA SER A 104 -13.59 -5.88 -10.14
C SER A 104 -13.36 -6.64 -11.45
N ALA A 105 -13.75 -7.90 -11.51
CA ALA A 105 -13.65 -8.67 -12.75
C ALA A 105 -14.61 -8.08 -13.80
N ASP A 106 -14.10 -7.83 -15.00
CA ASP A 106 -14.95 -7.66 -16.18
C ASP A 106 -15.68 -8.98 -16.41
N PRO A 107 -17.00 -8.98 -16.69
CA PRO A 107 -17.76 -10.20 -16.89
C PRO A 107 -17.26 -11.09 -18.05
N ASP A 108 -16.47 -10.53 -18.95
CA ASP A 108 -15.87 -11.26 -20.08
C ASP A 108 -14.55 -11.97 -19.74
N ILE A 109 -14.01 -11.78 -18.52
CA ILE A 109 -12.78 -12.44 -18.09
C ILE A 109 -13.08 -13.86 -17.60
N THR A 110 -12.46 -14.84 -18.25
CA THR A 110 -12.47 -16.23 -17.80
C THR A 110 -11.22 -16.52 -16.97
N VAL A 111 -11.40 -16.79 -15.68
CA VAL A 111 -10.30 -17.17 -14.79
C VAL A 111 -10.10 -18.69 -14.89
N PRO A 112 -8.89 -19.19 -15.22
CA PRO A 112 -8.62 -20.62 -15.25
C PRO A 112 -8.86 -21.30 -13.90
N GLU A 113 -9.24 -22.58 -13.93
CA GLU A 113 -9.44 -23.37 -12.70
C GLU A 113 -8.17 -23.39 -11.84
N GLY A 114 -8.34 -23.22 -10.54
CA GLY A 114 -7.23 -23.15 -9.58
C GLY A 114 -6.52 -21.80 -9.49
N TYR A 115 -6.92 -20.82 -10.31
CA TYR A 115 -6.41 -19.45 -10.25
C TYR A 115 -7.43 -18.48 -9.66
N ARG A 116 -6.94 -17.34 -9.21
CA ARG A 116 -7.76 -16.20 -8.80
C ARG A 116 -7.29 -14.97 -9.57
N LEU A 117 -8.25 -14.16 -10.07
CA LEU A 117 -7.92 -12.87 -10.65
C LEU A 117 -7.29 -11.96 -9.60
N VAL A 118 -6.12 -11.41 -9.89
CA VAL A 118 -5.41 -10.48 -9.01
C VAL A 118 -5.27 -9.09 -9.62
N TRP A 119 -5.36 -8.99 -10.93
CA TRP A 119 -5.30 -7.74 -11.68
C TRP A 119 -5.88 -7.94 -13.08
N ASN A 120 -6.56 -6.93 -13.60
CA ASN A 120 -6.99 -6.86 -14.98
C ASN A 120 -7.06 -5.41 -15.46
N GLU A 121 -6.88 -5.21 -16.75
CA GLU A 121 -7.09 -3.93 -17.43
C GLU A 121 -7.69 -4.20 -18.82
N GLU A 122 -8.91 -3.77 -19.01
CA GLU A 122 -9.67 -3.95 -20.25
C GLU A 122 -9.80 -2.63 -21.04
N PHE A 123 -9.15 -1.56 -20.57
CA PHE A 123 -9.16 -0.24 -21.20
C PHE A 123 -10.58 0.32 -21.49
N ASN A 124 -11.51 0.00 -20.62
CA ASN A 124 -12.92 0.41 -20.72
C ASN A 124 -13.20 1.79 -20.13
N LYS A 125 -12.19 2.44 -19.54
CA LYS A 125 -12.32 3.72 -18.83
C LYS A 125 -11.35 4.76 -19.37
N GLY A 126 -11.83 6.02 -19.43
CA GLY A 126 -10.99 7.14 -19.82
C GLY A 126 -10.57 7.10 -21.30
N THR A 127 -9.66 8.00 -21.66
CA THR A 127 -9.07 8.13 -23.00
C THR A 127 -7.56 7.89 -23.00
N GLN A 128 -6.98 7.69 -21.81
CA GLN A 128 -5.56 7.40 -21.58
C GLN A 128 -5.41 6.39 -20.46
N PRO A 129 -4.28 5.66 -20.36
CA PRO A 129 -3.99 4.75 -19.26
C PRO A 129 -4.11 5.42 -17.89
N ASP A 130 -4.70 4.70 -16.95
CA ASP A 130 -4.85 5.12 -15.56
C ASP A 130 -3.48 5.14 -14.86
N LEU A 131 -3.01 6.32 -14.49
CA LEU A 131 -1.72 6.49 -13.83
C LEU A 131 -1.70 6.01 -12.37
N ASP A 132 -2.81 5.59 -11.80
CA ASP A 132 -2.82 4.87 -10.54
C ASP A 132 -2.37 3.41 -10.70
N GLN A 133 -2.53 2.85 -11.90
CA GLN A 133 -2.16 1.48 -12.23
C GLN A 133 -0.91 1.35 -13.12
N TRP A 134 -0.64 2.37 -13.94
CA TRP A 134 0.43 2.38 -14.92
C TRP A 134 1.44 3.50 -14.67
N TYR A 135 2.65 3.33 -15.17
CA TYR A 135 3.63 4.40 -15.25
C TYR A 135 4.37 4.35 -16.58
N TYR A 136 4.89 5.50 -17.01
CA TYR A 136 5.68 5.62 -18.22
C TYR A 136 7.17 5.63 -17.91
N GLU A 137 7.94 4.91 -18.71
CA GLU A 137 9.38 5.08 -18.80
C GLU A 137 9.69 6.04 -19.95
N THR A 138 10.60 6.98 -19.74
CA THR A 138 10.92 8.03 -20.69
C THR A 138 12.39 8.05 -21.06
N GLY A 139 12.72 8.52 -22.25
CA GLY A 139 14.08 8.66 -22.75
C GLY A 139 14.28 8.13 -24.16
N GLY A 140 15.45 8.41 -24.75
CA GLY A 140 15.77 8.13 -26.15
C GLY A 140 17.16 7.52 -26.36
N ASN A 141 17.70 6.79 -25.39
CA ASN A 141 19.08 6.28 -25.45
C ASN A 141 19.20 4.88 -26.11
N GLY A 142 18.24 4.51 -26.96
CA GLY A 142 18.22 3.21 -27.64
C GLY A 142 17.86 2.04 -26.75
N TRP A 143 17.66 2.25 -25.45
CA TRP A 143 17.14 1.27 -24.45
C TRP A 143 17.89 -0.09 -24.47
N GLY A 144 19.19 -0.08 -24.78
CA GLY A 144 20.01 -1.28 -24.87
C GLY A 144 19.74 -2.17 -26.08
N ASN A 145 18.83 -1.76 -26.98
CA ASN A 145 18.37 -2.53 -28.15
C ASN A 145 18.38 -1.72 -29.46
N ASN A 146 19.07 -0.57 -29.50
CA ASN A 146 19.08 0.36 -30.61
C ASN A 146 17.70 0.82 -31.07
N GLU A 147 16.79 0.99 -30.11
CA GLU A 147 15.42 1.46 -30.37
C GLU A 147 15.45 2.89 -30.91
N LEU A 148 14.73 3.11 -32.02
CA LEU A 148 14.73 4.40 -32.74
C LEU A 148 13.94 5.48 -31.99
N GLN A 149 12.93 5.08 -31.22
CA GLN A 149 11.97 6.01 -30.64
C GLN A 149 12.48 6.62 -29.33
N HIS A 150 12.11 7.90 -29.17
CA HIS A 150 12.18 8.59 -27.90
C HIS A 150 10.85 8.38 -27.16
N TYR A 151 10.89 7.74 -25.98
CA TYR A 151 9.70 7.47 -25.18
C TYR A 151 9.32 8.68 -24.33
N VAL A 152 8.02 8.97 -24.29
CA VAL A 152 7.43 10.09 -23.54
C VAL A 152 6.23 9.62 -22.71
N ALA A 153 5.77 10.46 -21.78
CA ALA A 153 4.67 10.14 -20.88
C ALA A 153 3.31 10.43 -21.55
N GLY A 154 2.86 9.52 -22.40
CA GLY A 154 1.52 9.52 -22.98
C GLY A 154 1.34 10.44 -24.21
N ASN A 155 1.91 11.65 -24.18
CA ASN A 155 1.74 12.66 -25.24
C ASN A 155 3.06 13.30 -25.65
N GLN A 156 3.13 13.80 -26.89
CA GLN A 156 4.19 14.68 -27.37
C GLN A 156 3.55 15.91 -28.04
N GLY A 157 3.61 17.06 -27.36
CA GLY A 157 2.85 18.24 -27.78
C GLY A 157 1.36 17.94 -27.83
N ASN A 158 0.71 18.19 -28.97
CA ASN A 158 -0.71 17.89 -29.19
C ASN A 158 -0.98 16.44 -29.67
N GLU A 159 0.07 15.63 -29.81
CA GLU A 159 -0.06 14.25 -30.28
C GLU A 159 -0.24 13.29 -29.10
N GLN A 160 -1.35 12.60 -29.08
CA GLN A 160 -1.62 11.54 -28.12
C GLN A 160 -0.99 10.24 -28.63
N LEU A 161 -0.04 9.69 -27.85
CA LEU A 161 0.70 8.49 -28.23
C LEU A 161 0.27 7.24 -27.43
N ALA A 162 -0.51 7.45 -26.38
CA ALA A 162 -1.26 6.41 -25.67
C ALA A 162 -2.74 6.78 -25.69
N ALA A 163 -3.55 6.10 -26.48
CA ALA A 163 -4.95 6.44 -26.67
C ALA A 163 -5.85 5.24 -26.37
N ILE A 164 -6.85 5.44 -25.50
CA ILE A 164 -7.89 4.44 -25.22
C ILE A 164 -9.15 4.83 -25.99
N LYS A 165 -9.68 3.88 -26.73
CA LYS A 165 -10.95 3.99 -27.42
C LYS A 165 -11.59 2.62 -27.60
N ASP A 166 -12.87 2.51 -27.27
CA ASP A 166 -13.69 1.30 -27.45
C ASP A 166 -13.04 0.02 -26.86
N GLY A 167 -12.50 0.11 -25.64
CA GLY A 167 -11.84 -1.01 -24.95
C GLY A 167 -10.48 -1.39 -25.56
N ILE A 168 -9.84 -0.48 -26.29
CA ILE A 168 -8.56 -0.74 -26.93
C ILE A 168 -7.56 0.36 -26.56
N LEU A 169 -6.42 -0.02 -25.99
CA LEU A 169 -5.26 0.85 -25.88
C LEU A 169 -4.47 0.80 -27.19
N SER A 170 -4.29 1.96 -27.81
CA SER A 170 -3.37 2.17 -28.93
C SER A 170 -2.06 2.77 -28.45
N ILE A 171 -0.96 2.05 -28.65
CA ILE A 171 0.41 2.52 -28.47
C ILE A 171 0.90 2.98 -29.83
N ILE A 172 1.18 4.28 -29.96
CA ILE A 172 1.42 4.93 -31.24
C ILE A 172 2.88 5.35 -31.33
N ALA A 173 3.57 4.97 -32.41
CA ALA A 173 4.85 5.55 -32.78
C ALA A 173 4.61 6.61 -33.88
N LYS A 174 5.10 7.84 -33.68
CA LYS A 174 4.91 8.95 -34.60
C LYS A 174 6.17 9.76 -34.82
N LYS A 175 6.53 10.00 -36.06
CA LYS A 175 7.61 10.94 -36.42
C LYS A 175 7.11 12.37 -36.29
N ILE A 176 7.78 13.17 -35.46
CA ILE A 176 7.51 14.58 -35.24
C ILE A 176 8.84 15.33 -35.44
N GLY A 177 8.93 16.14 -36.48
CA GLY A 177 10.23 16.66 -36.92
C GLY A 177 11.15 15.51 -37.37
N GLU A 178 12.35 15.47 -36.85
CA GLU A 178 13.33 14.41 -37.17
C GLU A 178 13.30 13.24 -36.19
N THR A 179 12.51 13.33 -35.12
CA THR A 179 12.48 12.33 -34.04
C THR A 179 11.21 11.48 -34.11
N VAL A 180 11.36 10.18 -33.89
CA VAL A 180 10.24 9.27 -33.69
C VAL A 180 9.93 9.21 -32.21
N TYR A 181 8.70 9.51 -31.82
CA TYR A 181 8.22 9.42 -30.46
C TYR A 181 7.26 8.24 -30.29
N SER A 182 7.26 7.64 -29.13
CA SER A 182 6.29 6.62 -28.72
C SER A 182 6.15 6.62 -27.21
N ILE A 183 5.46 5.62 -26.68
CA ILE A 183 5.37 5.38 -25.23
C ILE A 183 5.96 4.01 -24.87
N ARG A 184 6.50 3.94 -23.65
CA ARG A 184 6.87 2.72 -22.97
C ARG A 184 6.22 2.74 -21.59
N MET A 185 5.40 1.74 -21.28
CA MET A 185 4.64 1.74 -20.05
C MET A 185 4.70 0.38 -19.36
N ASN A 186 4.62 0.43 -18.03
CA ASN A 186 4.60 -0.75 -17.17
C ASN A 186 3.50 -0.61 -16.13
N THR A 187 3.02 -1.73 -15.60
CA THR A 187 2.16 -1.75 -14.43
C THR A 187 2.93 -1.33 -13.18
N LYS A 188 2.29 -0.58 -12.27
CA LYS A 188 2.87 -0.23 -10.97
C LYS A 188 3.04 -1.45 -10.07
N GLU A 189 2.13 -2.41 -10.17
CA GLU A 189 2.27 -3.70 -9.53
C GLU A 189 3.11 -4.66 -10.35
N SER A 190 3.81 -5.56 -9.66
CA SER A 190 4.60 -6.61 -10.27
C SER A 190 4.33 -7.95 -9.59
N TRP A 191 4.35 -9.02 -10.38
CA TRP A 191 4.09 -10.38 -9.91
C TRP A 191 5.25 -11.29 -10.31
N LYS A 192 5.72 -12.10 -9.39
CA LYS A 192 6.81 -13.04 -9.64
C LYS A 192 6.32 -14.31 -10.32
N TYR A 193 5.10 -14.75 -10.00
CA TYR A 193 4.48 -15.96 -10.51
C TYR A 193 3.01 -15.72 -10.80
N GLY A 194 2.45 -16.44 -11.77
CA GLY A 194 1.04 -16.36 -12.07
C GLY A 194 0.72 -16.83 -13.50
N TYR A 195 -0.54 -16.80 -13.83
CA TYR A 195 -1.05 -16.90 -15.18
C TYR A 195 -1.21 -15.48 -15.74
N PHE A 196 -0.58 -15.21 -16.88
CA PHE A 196 -0.63 -13.92 -17.56
C PHE A 196 -1.25 -14.09 -18.93
N GLU A 197 -2.25 -13.30 -19.23
CA GLU A 197 -2.91 -13.28 -20.52
C GLU A 197 -3.00 -11.85 -21.05
N ALA A 198 -2.67 -11.66 -22.32
CA ALA A 198 -2.81 -10.40 -23.01
C ALA A 198 -3.33 -10.61 -24.43
N ARG A 199 -4.34 -9.84 -24.82
CA ARG A 199 -4.81 -9.75 -26.20
C ARG A 199 -4.20 -8.53 -26.86
N LEU A 200 -3.34 -8.75 -27.85
CA LEU A 200 -2.64 -7.65 -28.52
C LEU A 200 -2.54 -7.88 -30.04
N LYS A 201 -2.39 -6.76 -30.77
CA LYS A 201 -2.11 -6.75 -32.19
C LYS A 201 -0.82 -5.98 -32.43
N LEU A 202 0.18 -6.66 -32.97
CA LEU A 202 1.46 -6.06 -33.33
C LEU A 202 1.35 -5.24 -34.65
N PRO A 203 2.16 -4.20 -34.84
CA PRO A 203 2.28 -3.53 -36.11
C PRO A 203 2.80 -4.51 -37.20
N LYS A 204 2.44 -4.21 -38.45
CA LYS A 204 2.91 -4.99 -39.59
C LYS A 204 4.30 -4.51 -40.04
#